data_6f461a159408460d386eee57d6fb9dda
#
_entry.id   6f461a159408460d386eee57d6fb9dda
#
_cell.length_a   1.000
_cell.length_b   1.000
_cell.length_c   1.000
_cell.angle_alpha   90.00
_cell.angle_beta   90.00
_cell.angle_gamma   90.00
#
_symmetry.space_group_name_H-M   'P 1'
#
loop_
_entity.id
_entity.type
_entity.pdbx_description
1 polymer ?
#
loop_
_entity_poly.entity_id
_entity_poly.type
_entity_poly.pdbx_seq_one_letter_code
_entity_poly.pdbx_strand_id
1 'polypeptide(L)'
;LIPQRPTSCVYEQSTAKTKAASVVGTTPAPAPAKRSADAVAAANVVRKPGELFSDATRQQLNVVFGRMSRPVTLALELDDTPLSTELRGFIDALVALSGGKLKSTVVDGEYKKDDTGRAVFDVDSALPAARPCVRMVVDGEPTGLAFHGVPSGHEFNSFVLGLYNVAGPGQPLGDDLIDRSRSITDPLDIMVLVSLTCTMCPETVLASQRIASLNPAVRAEAYDVAHFPELRDHYGAMSVPCIVITRADGTQQVEFGKKSIPQMLELVGA
;
A
#
# COMPACT_ATOMS: atom_id res chain seq x y z
N LEU A 1 -3.17 14.39 -53.55
CA LEU A 1 -4.13 13.29 -53.66
C LEU A 1 -4.16 12.56 -52.31
N ILE A 2 -5.20 12.86 -51.54
CA ILE A 2 -5.47 12.28 -50.20
C ILE A 2 -6.58 11.24 -50.42
N PRO A 3 -6.48 9.99 -49.96
CA PRO A 3 -7.61 9.09 -49.95
C PRO A 3 -8.43 9.25 -48.66
N GLN A 4 -9.72 9.38 -48.86
CA GLN A 4 -10.73 9.52 -47.84
C GLN A 4 -11.07 8.21 -47.14
N ARG A 5 -11.46 8.29 -45.86
CA ARG A 5 -12.01 7.21 -45.03
C ARG A 5 -13.42 6.80 -45.49
N PRO A 6 -13.83 5.54 -45.41
CA PRO A 6 -15.23 5.18 -45.44
C PRO A 6 -15.86 5.21 -44.05
N THR A 7 -17.06 5.80 -44.02
CA THR A 7 -18.03 5.90 -42.93
C THR A 7 -18.83 4.59 -42.77
N SER A 8 -19.23 4.38 -41.49
CA SER A 8 -20.40 3.66 -40.99
C SER A 8 -20.54 2.15 -41.20
N CYS A 9 -20.52 1.42 -40.06
CA CYS A 9 -21.31 0.19 -39.91
C CYS A 9 -22.39 0.43 -38.86
N VAL A 10 -23.63 0.30 -39.37
CA VAL A 10 -24.90 0.33 -38.63
C VAL A 10 -25.05 -1.01 -37.92
N TYR A 11 -25.33 -0.99 -36.61
CA TYR A 11 -25.65 -2.20 -35.85
C TYR A 11 -27.16 -2.40 -35.86
N GLU A 12 -27.63 -3.43 -36.55
CA GLU A 12 -29.00 -3.89 -36.60
C GLU A 12 -29.44 -4.58 -35.31
N GLN A 13 -30.55 -4.09 -34.75
CA GLN A 13 -31.25 -4.71 -33.62
C GLN A 13 -32.09 -5.89 -34.13
N SER A 14 -31.80 -7.08 -33.64
CA SER A 14 -32.66 -8.25 -33.81
C SER A 14 -33.56 -8.43 -32.60
N THR A 15 -34.84 -8.24 -32.80
CA THR A 15 -35.90 -8.55 -31.84
C THR A 15 -36.31 -10.01 -31.98
N ALA A 16 -36.18 -10.78 -30.90
CA ALA A 16 -36.83 -12.07 -30.76
C ALA A 16 -37.74 -12.09 -29.54
N LYS A 17 -39.05 -12.15 -29.77
CA LYS A 17 -40.08 -12.48 -28.78
C LYS A 17 -40.08 -13.97 -28.50
N THR A 18 -40.08 -14.40 -27.23
CA THR A 18 -40.69 -15.68 -26.86
C THR A 18 -41.23 -15.66 -25.43
N LYS A 19 -42.50 -15.80 -25.33
CA LYS A 19 -43.44 -16.46 -24.39
C LYS A 19 -43.07 -16.67 -22.91
N ALA A 20 -44.01 -16.22 -22.12
CA ALA A 20 -44.22 -16.48 -20.69
C ALA A 20 -44.49 -17.96 -20.38
N ALA A 21 -44.00 -18.40 -19.23
CA ALA A 21 -44.58 -19.48 -18.41
C ALA A 21 -44.31 -19.22 -16.94
N SER A 22 -45.39 -19.05 -16.26
CA SER A 22 -45.86 -19.08 -14.88
C SER A 22 -44.96 -19.62 -13.72
N VAL A 23 -44.90 -18.77 -12.71
CA VAL A 23 -45.22 -19.00 -11.28
C VAL A 23 -44.51 -20.17 -10.55
N VAL A 24 -43.69 -19.83 -9.53
CA VAL A 24 -43.78 -20.35 -8.17
C VAL A 24 -42.87 -19.56 -7.20
N GLY A 25 -43.42 -19.06 -6.08
CA GLY A 25 -42.74 -18.98 -4.78
C GLY A 25 -41.79 -17.80 -4.53
N THR A 26 -42.33 -16.66 -4.14
CA THR A 26 -41.62 -15.60 -3.44
C THR A 26 -41.35 -15.97 -2.00
N THR A 27 -40.12 -16.31 -1.66
CA THR A 27 -39.60 -16.24 -0.28
C THR A 27 -39.05 -14.84 -0.07
N PRO A 28 -39.45 -14.05 0.93
CA PRO A 28 -38.92 -12.74 1.19
C PRO A 28 -37.46 -12.83 1.65
N ALA A 29 -36.60 -12.01 1.08
CA ALA A 29 -35.23 -11.81 1.53
C ALA A 29 -35.20 -11.34 3.00
N PRO A 30 -34.25 -11.84 3.84
CA PRO A 30 -34.11 -11.37 5.20
C PRO A 30 -33.72 -9.88 5.20
N ALA A 31 -34.38 -9.11 6.04
CA ALA A 31 -34.11 -7.69 6.27
C ALA A 31 -32.66 -7.51 6.76
N PRO A 32 -32.00 -6.39 6.41
CA PRO A 32 -30.64 -6.11 6.87
C PRO A 32 -30.62 -6.02 8.39
N ALA A 33 -29.78 -6.86 9.02
CA ALA A 33 -29.57 -6.85 10.47
C ALA A 33 -29.08 -5.45 10.88
N LYS A 34 -29.81 -4.83 11.80
CA LYS A 34 -29.40 -3.57 12.46
C LYS A 34 -28.08 -3.84 13.16
N ARG A 35 -27.00 -3.24 12.66
CA ARG A 35 -25.72 -3.21 13.38
C ARG A 35 -25.97 -2.48 14.69
N SER A 36 -25.79 -3.17 15.82
CA SER A 36 -25.95 -2.62 17.15
C SER A 36 -24.92 -1.49 17.34
N ALA A 37 -25.38 -0.40 17.98
CA ALA A 37 -24.55 0.76 18.33
C ALA A 37 -23.34 0.42 19.23
N ASP A 38 -23.31 -0.81 19.77
CA ASP A 38 -22.23 -1.31 20.63
C ASP A 38 -20.93 -1.64 19.88
N ALA A 39 -20.97 -1.79 18.55
CA ALA A 39 -19.78 -2.06 17.74
C ALA A 39 -18.95 -0.78 17.45
N VAL A 40 -19.54 0.40 17.60
CA VAL A 40 -18.87 1.69 17.37
C VAL A 40 -18.17 2.21 18.64
N ALA A 41 -18.62 1.77 19.83
CA ALA A 41 -18.04 2.19 21.11
C ALA A 41 -16.71 1.48 21.45
N ALA A 42 -16.32 0.42 20.74
CA ALA A 42 -15.07 -0.31 20.97
C ALA A 42 -13.82 0.36 20.37
N ALA A 43 -13.99 1.43 19.58
CA ALA A 43 -12.89 2.07 18.84
C ALA A 43 -12.11 3.13 19.64
N ASN A 44 -12.53 3.50 20.86
CA ASN A 44 -11.93 4.59 21.63
C ASN A 44 -11.25 4.17 22.95
N VAL A 45 -10.77 2.94 23.04
CA VAL A 45 -9.91 2.54 24.16
C VAL A 45 -8.48 2.90 23.76
N VAL A 46 -7.91 3.95 24.39
CA VAL A 46 -6.47 4.22 24.38
C VAL A 46 -5.78 2.99 24.97
N ARG A 47 -5.35 2.08 24.10
CA ARG A 47 -4.61 0.88 24.53
C ARG A 47 -3.23 1.30 24.95
N LYS A 48 -2.73 0.74 26.06
CA LYS A 48 -1.35 0.99 26.51
C LYS A 48 -0.35 0.53 25.46
N PRO A 49 0.82 1.20 25.31
CA PRO A 49 1.89 0.69 24.47
C PRO A 49 2.18 -0.77 24.84
N GLY A 50 2.16 -1.66 23.87
CA GLY A 50 2.33 -3.11 24.06
C GLY A 50 1.05 -3.95 24.12
N GLU A 51 -0.14 -3.36 24.27
CA GLU A 51 -1.43 -4.07 24.17
C GLU A 51 -1.94 -4.21 22.73
N LEU A 52 -1.31 -3.50 21.78
CA LEU A 52 -1.65 -3.56 20.35
C LEU A 52 -1.32 -4.91 19.72
N PHE A 53 -0.36 -5.64 20.27
CA PHE A 53 0.12 -6.88 19.69
C PHE A 53 -0.08 -8.05 20.66
N SER A 54 -0.56 -9.18 20.14
CA SER A 54 -0.66 -10.42 20.87
C SER A 54 0.73 -10.94 21.29
N ASP A 55 0.80 -11.82 22.30
CA ASP A 55 2.07 -12.41 22.72
C ASP A 55 2.76 -13.19 21.58
N ALA A 56 1.99 -13.87 20.75
CA ALA A 56 2.51 -14.55 19.57
C ALA A 56 3.13 -13.55 18.57
N THR A 57 2.46 -12.42 18.32
CA THR A 57 2.98 -11.35 17.46
C THR A 57 4.26 -10.74 18.03
N ARG A 58 4.30 -10.49 19.35
CA ARG A 58 5.50 -9.97 20.02
C ARG A 58 6.69 -10.91 19.88
N GLN A 59 6.46 -12.23 20.03
CA GLN A 59 7.51 -13.23 19.84
C GLN A 59 8.06 -13.22 18.40
N GLN A 60 7.17 -13.12 17.40
CA GLN A 60 7.57 -13.02 15.99
C GLN A 60 8.36 -11.73 15.72
N LEU A 61 7.91 -10.59 16.24
CA LEU A 61 8.62 -9.31 16.13
C LEU A 61 10.01 -9.38 16.76
N ASN A 62 10.14 -9.97 17.94
CA ASN A 62 11.44 -10.14 18.59
C ASN A 62 12.41 -10.94 17.73
N VAL A 63 11.94 -12.00 17.06
CA VAL A 63 12.78 -12.78 16.12
C VAL A 63 13.24 -11.93 14.96
N VAL A 64 12.34 -11.14 14.36
CA VAL A 64 12.69 -10.26 13.24
C VAL A 64 13.67 -9.18 13.67
N PHE A 65 13.37 -8.46 14.76
CA PHE A 65 14.24 -7.40 15.27
C PHE A 65 15.63 -7.94 15.68
N GLY A 66 15.68 -9.14 16.27
CA GLY A 66 16.95 -9.78 16.63
C GLY A 66 17.86 -10.09 15.43
N ARG A 67 17.28 -10.24 14.24
CA ARG A 67 18.02 -10.50 12.99
C ARG A 67 18.41 -9.24 12.22
N MET A 68 17.89 -8.08 12.58
CA MET A 68 18.24 -6.82 11.91
C MET A 68 19.69 -6.44 12.23
N SER A 69 20.46 -6.15 11.18
CA SER A 69 21.90 -5.79 11.30
C SER A 69 22.07 -4.32 11.65
N ARG A 70 21.16 -3.45 11.22
CA ARG A 70 21.20 -1.99 11.41
C ARG A 70 19.90 -1.48 12.00
N PRO A 71 19.93 -0.37 12.76
CA PRO A 71 18.71 0.29 13.20
C PRO A 71 18.01 0.97 12.00
N VAL A 72 16.67 1.05 12.09
CA VAL A 72 15.84 1.79 11.14
C VAL A 72 15.17 2.95 11.86
N THR A 73 15.21 4.13 11.28
CA THR A 73 14.43 5.29 11.71
C THR A 73 13.14 5.34 10.90
N LEU A 74 12.02 5.39 11.61
CA LEU A 74 10.68 5.55 11.06
C LEU A 74 10.35 7.04 11.07
N ALA A 75 10.44 7.67 9.90
CA ALA A 75 10.12 9.08 9.71
C ALA A 75 8.62 9.22 9.48
N LEU A 76 7.94 9.90 10.39
CA LEU A 76 6.48 10.10 10.39
C LEU A 76 6.15 11.45 9.77
N GLU A 77 5.42 11.46 8.68
CA GLU A 77 4.78 12.62 8.09
C GLU A 77 3.30 12.61 8.48
N LEU A 78 2.93 13.48 9.38
CA LEU A 78 1.59 13.50 10.01
C LEU A 78 0.80 14.74 9.57
N ASP A 79 -0.53 14.64 9.67
CA ASP A 79 -1.48 15.74 9.57
C ASP A 79 -2.35 15.80 10.83
N ASP A 80 -3.39 16.64 10.87
CA ASP A 80 -4.21 16.84 12.06
C ASP A 80 -5.36 15.82 12.18
N THR A 81 -5.32 14.71 11.41
CA THR A 81 -6.37 13.70 11.42
C THR A 81 -6.22 12.67 12.56
N PRO A 82 -7.32 12.02 12.99
CA PRO A 82 -7.25 10.90 13.92
C PRO A 82 -6.37 9.74 13.41
N LEU A 83 -6.29 9.54 12.09
CA LEU A 83 -5.45 8.52 11.47
C LEU A 83 -3.96 8.76 11.75
N SER A 84 -3.51 10.02 11.76
CA SER A 84 -2.15 10.42 12.16
C SER A 84 -1.84 10.04 13.61
N THR A 85 -2.82 10.22 14.50
CA THR A 85 -2.68 9.81 15.92
C THR A 85 -2.59 8.27 16.03
N GLU A 86 -3.38 7.55 15.24
CA GLU A 86 -3.36 6.09 15.21
C GLU A 86 -2.02 5.57 14.67
N LEU A 87 -1.52 6.12 13.56
CA LEU A 87 -0.22 5.75 13.01
C LEU A 87 0.90 5.98 14.02
N ARG A 88 0.91 7.14 14.68
CA ARG A 88 1.91 7.44 15.70
C ARG A 88 1.88 6.44 16.83
N GLY A 89 0.70 6.14 17.39
CA GLY A 89 0.55 5.16 18.47
C GLY A 89 0.99 3.75 18.05
N PHE A 90 0.70 3.36 16.82
CA PHE A 90 1.14 2.09 16.23
C PHE A 90 2.67 2.00 16.12
N ILE A 91 3.30 3.04 15.60
CA ILE A 91 4.76 3.10 15.46
C ILE A 91 5.46 3.15 16.82
N ASP A 92 4.95 3.96 17.77
CA ASP A 92 5.51 4.03 19.13
C ASP A 92 5.47 2.65 19.82
N ALA A 93 4.41 1.87 19.61
CA ALA A 93 4.32 0.51 20.14
C ALA A 93 5.34 -0.44 19.51
N LEU A 94 5.60 -0.34 18.20
CA LEU A 94 6.65 -1.13 17.52
C LEU A 94 8.05 -0.73 18.01
N VAL A 95 8.32 0.55 18.15
CA VAL A 95 9.59 1.08 18.65
C VAL A 95 9.86 0.55 20.06
N ALA A 96 8.84 0.58 20.94
CA ALA A 96 8.97 0.08 22.32
C ALA A 96 9.34 -1.43 22.39
N LEU A 97 8.88 -2.23 21.42
CA LEU A 97 9.17 -3.66 21.34
C LEU A 97 10.50 -3.98 20.65
N SER A 98 11.10 -3.02 19.95
CA SER A 98 12.23 -3.29 19.04
C SER A 98 13.59 -3.51 19.70
N GLY A 99 13.70 -3.30 21.00
CA GLY A 99 15.01 -3.38 21.70
C GLY A 99 16.05 -2.41 21.12
N GLY A 100 15.63 -1.24 20.64
CA GLY A 100 16.50 -0.22 20.04
C GLY A 100 16.79 -0.41 18.55
N LYS A 101 16.20 -1.42 17.90
CA LYS A 101 16.34 -1.62 16.46
C LYS A 101 15.50 -0.63 15.64
N LEU A 102 14.44 -0.09 16.21
CA LEU A 102 13.64 0.96 15.60
C LEU A 102 13.74 2.24 16.42
N LYS A 103 13.70 3.36 15.72
CA LYS A 103 13.52 4.71 16.25
C LYS A 103 12.41 5.37 15.48
N SER A 104 11.70 6.33 16.06
CA SER A 104 10.73 7.17 15.35
C SER A 104 11.14 8.64 15.44
N THR A 105 10.81 9.38 14.40
CA THR A 105 10.93 10.85 14.37
C THR A 105 9.76 11.41 13.59
N VAL A 106 9.21 12.53 14.05
CA VAL A 106 8.20 13.27 13.27
C VAL A 106 8.96 14.21 12.34
N VAL A 107 8.59 14.20 11.08
CA VAL A 107 9.13 15.11 10.08
C VAL A 107 8.22 16.32 10.01
N ASP A 108 8.72 17.44 10.47
CA ASP A 108 8.06 18.74 10.35
C ASP A 108 8.26 19.26 8.92
N GLY A 109 7.15 19.40 8.19
CA GLY A 109 7.13 19.93 6.84
C GLY A 109 5.85 20.73 6.61
N GLU A 110 5.98 21.84 5.88
CA GLU A 110 4.80 22.58 5.46
C GLU A 110 3.95 21.76 4.49
N TYR A 111 2.66 21.73 4.71
CA TYR A 111 1.68 21.12 3.81
C TYR A 111 0.36 21.89 3.88
N LYS A 112 -0.42 21.83 2.81
CA LYS A 112 -1.76 22.41 2.78
C LYS A 112 -2.72 21.46 3.49
N LYS A 113 -3.67 22.03 4.24
CA LYS A 113 -4.72 21.28 4.94
C LYS A 113 -6.08 21.66 4.36
N ASP A 114 -7.00 20.70 4.33
CA ASP A 114 -8.41 20.96 4.15
C ASP A 114 -9.11 21.36 5.49
N ASP A 115 -10.41 21.60 5.43
CA ASP A 115 -11.22 22.02 6.59
C ASP A 115 -11.29 20.96 7.70
N THR A 116 -10.91 19.73 7.42
CA THR A 116 -10.87 18.61 8.37
C THR A 116 -9.49 18.42 9.02
N GLY A 117 -8.49 19.21 8.61
CA GLY A 117 -7.10 19.07 9.03
C GLY A 117 -6.31 18.01 8.27
N ARG A 118 -6.91 17.38 7.26
CA ARG A 118 -6.26 16.40 6.40
C ARG A 118 -5.32 17.10 5.41
N ALA A 119 -4.17 16.50 5.18
CA ALA A 119 -3.24 16.98 4.17
C ALA A 119 -3.81 16.84 2.76
N VAL A 120 -3.76 17.93 2.00
CA VAL A 120 -4.06 17.93 0.56
C VAL A 120 -2.79 17.53 -0.19
N PHE A 121 -2.91 16.59 -1.11
CA PHE A 121 -1.81 16.11 -1.92
C PHE A 121 -2.19 16.13 -3.42
N ASP A 122 -1.17 16.13 -4.26
CA ASP A 122 -1.30 16.07 -5.71
C ASP A 122 -1.38 14.60 -6.15
N VAL A 123 -2.53 14.20 -6.70
CA VAL A 123 -2.78 12.83 -7.16
C VAL A 123 -2.03 12.50 -8.45
N ASP A 124 -1.62 13.51 -9.22
CA ASP A 124 -0.87 13.34 -10.47
C ASP A 124 0.64 13.14 -10.22
N SER A 125 1.10 13.32 -8.96
CA SER A 125 2.47 13.02 -8.57
C SER A 125 2.77 11.53 -8.72
N ALA A 126 4.01 11.20 -9.15
CA ALA A 126 4.48 9.82 -9.25
C ALA A 126 4.33 9.03 -7.94
N LEU A 127 4.66 9.69 -6.81
CA LEU A 127 4.40 9.21 -5.45
C LEU A 127 3.76 10.36 -4.64
N PRO A 128 2.44 10.40 -4.56
CA PRO A 128 1.71 11.46 -3.84
C PRO A 128 2.13 11.59 -2.38
N ALA A 129 2.37 12.82 -1.91
CA ALA A 129 2.73 13.10 -0.53
C ALA A 129 1.51 13.01 0.42
N ALA A 130 0.76 11.92 0.31
CA ALA A 130 -0.43 11.65 1.11
C ALA A 130 -0.06 11.38 2.58
N ARG A 131 -0.74 12.05 3.52
CA ARG A 131 -0.52 11.89 4.96
C ARG A 131 -1.73 11.23 5.63
N PRO A 132 -1.53 10.47 6.71
CA PRO A 132 -0.25 10.19 7.34
C PRO A 132 0.58 9.16 6.56
N CYS A 133 1.89 9.26 6.71
CA CYS A 133 2.85 8.37 6.08
C CYS A 133 3.97 8.01 7.05
N VAL A 134 4.50 6.79 6.95
CA VAL A 134 5.73 6.35 7.61
C VAL A 134 6.76 5.94 6.55
N ARG A 135 7.92 6.61 6.53
CA ARG A 135 9.06 6.31 5.66
C ARG A 135 10.16 5.61 6.43
N MET A 136 10.81 4.66 5.77
CA MET A 136 11.93 3.93 6.34
C MET A 136 13.25 4.62 5.97
N VAL A 137 14.06 4.95 6.99
CA VAL A 137 15.34 5.63 6.84
C VAL A 137 16.43 4.79 7.53
N VAL A 138 17.54 4.54 6.85
CA VAL A 138 18.69 3.78 7.37
C VAL A 138 19.95 4.61 7.21
N ASP A 139 20.72 4.73 8.27
CA ASP A 139 21.98 5.51 8.31
C ASP A 139 21.80 6.99 7.85
N GLY A 140 20.61 7.55 8.05
CA GLY A 140 20.26 8.91 7.65
C GLY A 140 19.72 9.06 6.23
N GLU A 141 19.75 7.99 5.42
CA GLU A 141 19.32 8.00 4.03
C GLU A 141 17.95 7.34 3.84
N PRO A 142 17.05 7.93 3.03
CA PRO A 142 15.78 7.31 2.65
C PRO A 142 16.02 5.99 1.91
N THR A 143 15.27 4.96 2.28
CA THR A 143 15.39 3.63 1.64
C THR A 143 14.49 3.45 0.40
N GLY A 144 13.69 4.45 0.08
CA GLY A 144 12.66 4.35 -0.95
C GLY A 144 11.38 3.63 -0.52
N LEU A 145 11.31 3.13 0.73
CA LEU A 145 10.14 2.43 1.25
C LEU A 145 9.29 3.34 2.13
N ALA A 146 7.98 3.36 1.86
CA ALA A 146 6.99 4.05 2.68
C ALA A 146 5.65 3.32 2.72
N PHE A 147 4.86 3.63 3.76
CA PHE A 147 3.47 3.20 3.88
C PHE A 147 2.59 4.41 4.26
N HIS A 148 1.58 4.66 3.46
CA HIS A 148 0.59 5.72 3.66
C HIS A 148 -0.67 5.13 4.31
N GLY A 149 -0.99 5.63 5.51
CA GLY A 149 -1.96 5.05 6.44
C GLY A 149 -1.29 4.26 7.57
N VAL A 150 -2.06 3.41 8.27
CA VAL A 150 -1.54 2.55 9.34
C VAL A 150 -1.26 1.15 8.79
N PRO A 151 0.00 0.66 8.78
CA PRO A 151 0.35 -0.66 8.22
C PRO A 151 -0.13 -1.79 9.14
N SER A 152 -1.43 -2.04 9.14
CA SER A 152 -2.11 -3.05 9.97
C SER A 152 -2.79 -4.12 9.11
N GLY A 153 -3.61 -4.98 9.71
CA GLY A 153 -4.31 -6.03 8.98
C GLY A 153 -3.34 -6.96 8.26
N HIS A 154 -3.63 -7.25 6.98
CA HIS A 154 -2.77 -8.11 6.16
C HIS A 154 -1.44 -7.43 5.80
N GLU A 155 -1.37 -6.08 5.75
CA GLU A 155 -0.15 -5.34 5.44
C GLU A 155 0.83 -5.22 6.61
N PHE A 156 0.45 -5.67 7.82
CA PHE A 156 1.38 -5.70 8.96
C PHE A 156 2.64 -6.52 8.65
N ASN A 157 2.47 -7.70 8.05
CA ASN A 157 3.61 -8.56 7.72
C ASN A 157 4.49 -7.96 6.63
N SER A 158 3.92 -7.36 5.59
CA SER A 158 4.70 -6.72 4.52
C SER A 158 5.51 -5.55 5.06
N PHE A 159 4.93 -4.75 5.96
CA PHE A 159 5.63 -3.66 6.62
C PHE A 159 6.80 -4.16 7.47
N VAL A 160 6.60 -5.17 8.33
CA VAL A 160 7.65 -5.74 9.19
C VAL A 160 8.77 -6.38 8.37
N LEU A 161 8.44 -7.08 7.28
CA LEU A 161 9.44 -7.65 6.38
C LEU A 161 10.16 -6.58 5.55
N GLY A 162 9.50 -5.47 5.22
CA GLY A 162 10.12 -4.28 4.65
C GLY A 162 11.23 -3.74 5.56
N LEU A 163 10.94 -3.58 6.86
CA LEU A 163 11.94 -3.20 7.87
C LEU A 163 13.13 -4.15 7.89
N TYR A 164 12.89 -5.45 7.86
CA TYR A 164 13.95 -6.46 7.83
C TYR A 164 14.77 -6.37 6.53
N ASN A 165 14.14 -6.11 5.40
CA ASN A 165 14.82 -6.01 4.12
C ASN A 165 15.77 -4.80 4.04
N VAL A 166 15.39 -3.66 4.60
CA VAL A 166 16.24 -2.45 4.60
C VAL A 166 17.29 -2.47 5.72
N ALA A 167 16.99 -3.13 6.83
CA ALA A 167 17.93 -3.27 7.96
C ALA A 167 19.02 -4.31 7.73
N GLY A 168 18.86 -5.18 6.71
CA GLY A 168 19.73 -6.32 6.41
C GLY A 168 19.68 -7.45 7.46
N PRO A 169 20.02 -8.69 7.03
CA PRO A 169 20.48 -9.11 5.71
C PRO A 169 19.36 -9.16 4.65
N GLY A 170 18.09 -8.98 5.06
CA GLY A 170 16.91 -9.09 4.21
C GLY A 170 16.50 -10.54 3.94
N GLN A 171 15.35 -10.68 3.29
CA GLN A 171 14.83 -11.98 2.88
C GLN A 171 15.74 -12.64 1.83
N PRO A 172 16.00 -13.95 1.92
CA PRO A 172 16.74 -14.68 0.89
C PRO A 172 16.12 -14.49 -0.49
N LEU A 173 16.96 -14.29 -1.50
CA LEU A 173 16.56 -14.13 -2.90
C LEU A 173 17.64 -14.77 -3.78
N GLY A 174 17.25 -15.35 -4.92
CA GLY A 174 18.22 -15.88 -5.88
C GLY A 174 19.10 -14.79 -6.48
N ASP A 175 20.36 -15.14 -6.78
CA ASP A 175 21.36 -14.18 -7.27
C ASP A 175 20.92 -13.50 -8.57
N ASP A 176 20.24 -14.22 -9.46
CA ASP A 176 19.68 -13.70 -10.70
C ASP A 176 18.66 -12.58 -10.46
N LEU A 177 17.79 -12.71 -9.46
CA LEU A 177 16.80 -11.69 -9.11
C LEU A 177 17.45 -10.50 -8.39
N ILE A 178 18.52 -10.73 -7.63
CA ILE A 178 19.32 -9.67 -7.02
C ILE A 178 19.99 -8.85 -8.11
N ASP A 179 20.63 -9.52 -9.08
CA ASP A 179 21.34 -8.85 -10.16
C ASP A 179 20.38 -8.08 -11.07
N ARG A 180 19.23 -8.65 -11.41
CA ARG A 180 18.17 -7.94 -12.14
C ARG A 180 17.65 -6.73 -11.37
N SER A 181 17.41 -6.85 -10.08
CA SER A 181 16.97 -5.71 -9.26
C SER A 181 18.02 -4.59 -9.26
N ARG A 182 19.30 -4.93 -9.20
CA ARG A 182 20.41 -3.96 -9.20
C ARG A 182 20.71 -3.37 -10.56
N SER A 183 20.29 -4.01 -11.65
CA SER A 183 20.52 -3.53 -13.01
C SER A 183 19.61 -2.37 -13.42
N ILE A 184 18.59 -2.04 -12.64
CA ILE A 184 17.74 -0.87 -12.89
C ILE A 184 18.57 0.39 -12.64
N THR A 185 18.81 1.19 -13.69
CA THR A 185 19.67 2.38 -13.63
C THR A 185 18.89 3.67 -13.55
N ASP A 186 17.72 3.71 -14.17
CA ASP A 186 16.88 4.90 -14.20
C ASP A 186 15.96 4.98 -12.98
N PRO A 187 15.65 6.19 -12.50
CA PRO A 187 14.68 6.38 -11.44
C PRO A 187 13.35 5.70 -11.75
N LEU A 188 12.85 4.94 -10.79
CA LEU A 188 11.62 4.16 -10.90
C LEU A 188 10.79 4.29 -9.64
N ASP A 189 9.53 4.70 -9.81
CA ASP A 189 8.57 4.83 -8.73
C ASP A 189 7.49 3.75 -8.87
N ILE A 190 7.30 2.98 -7.80
CA ILE A 190 6.27 1.93 -7.72
C ILE A 190 5.30 2.32 -6.60
N MET A 191 4.09 2.71 -6.99
CA MET A 191 2.96 2.89 -6.07
C MET A 191 2.13 1.61 -6.04
N VAL A 192 1.81 1.12 -4.85
CA VAL A 192 0.93 -0.03 -4.68
C VAL A 192 -0.29 0.40 -3.86
N LEU A 193 -1.45 0.46 -4.52
CA LEU A 193 -2.71 0.70 -3.85
C LEU A 193 -3.22 -0.61 -3.24
N VAL A 194 -3.46 -0.59 -1.94
CA VAL A 194 -3.80 -1.78 -1.14
C VAL A 194 -5.08 -1.57 -0.32
N SER A 195 -5.61 -2.66 0.21
CA SER A 195 -6.60 -2.65 1.29
C SER A 195 -6.09 -3.55 2.42
N LEU A 196 -6.23 -3.12 3.65
CA LEU A 196 -5.79 -3.87 4.84
C LEU A 196 -6.49 -5.23 5.00
N THR A 197 -7.62 -5.43 4.31
CA THR A 197 -8.36 -6.71 4.28
C THR A 197 -8.04 -7.58 3.06
N CYS A 198 -7.17 -7.12 2.15
CA CYS A 198 -6.79 -7.84 0.95
C CYS A 198 -5.72 -8.89 1.27
N THR A 199 -6.00 -10.16 1.03
CA THR A 199 -5.04 -11.26 1.28
C THR A 199 -3.95 -11.37 0.23
N MET A 200 -4.13 -10.76 -0.95
CA MET A 200 -3.19 -10.82 -2.08
C MET A 200 -2.25 -9.62 -2.14
N CYS A 201 -2.60 -8.50 -1.51
CA CYS A 201 -1.82 -7.27 -1.54
C CYS A 201 -0.41 -7.42 -0.92
N PRO A 202 -0.22 -8.10 0.22
CA PRO A 202 1.07 -8.16 0.88
C PRO A 202 2.20 -8.75 0.01
N GLU A 203 1.90 -9.72 -0.85
CA GLU A 203 2.92 -10.30 -1.73
C GLU A 203 3.42 -9.28 -2.76
N THR A 204 2.53 -8.46 -3.30
CA THR A 204 2.89 -7.40 -4.26
C THR A 204 3.67 -6.27 -3.58
N VAL A 205 3.25 -5.85 -2.38
CA VAL A 205 3.97 -4.85 -1.58
C VAL A 205 5.37 -5.35 -1.27
N LEU A 206 5.51 -6.61 -0.81
CA LEU A 206 6.82 -7.22 -0.53
C LEU A 206 7.70 -7.31 -1.76
N ALA A 207 7.14 -7.68 -2.93
CA ALA A 207 7.90 -7.76 -4.17
C ALA A 207 8.49 -6.39 -4.55
N SER A 208 7.66 -5.34 -4.52
CA SER A 208 8.07 -3.97 -4.81
C SER A 208 9.12 -3.47 -3.80
N GLN A 209 8.86 -3.65 -2.51
CA GLN A 209 9.77 -3.25 -1.44
C GLN A 209 11.11 -4.00 -1.48
N ARG A 210 11.10 -5.30 -1.85
CA ARG A 210 12.34 -6.07 -1.94
C ARG A 210 13.23 -5.55 -3.05
N ILE A 211 12.69 -5.20 -4.20
CA ILE A 211 13.43 -4.57 -5.31
C ILE A 211 14.00 -3.22 -4.85
N ALA A 212 13.18 -2.34 -4.27
CA ALA A 212 13.63 -1.04 -3.77
C ALA A 212 14.71 -1.15 -2.68
N SER A 213 14.61 -2.16 -1.78
CA SER A 213 15.64 -2.39 -0.75
C SER A 213 17.01 -2.80 -1.30
N LEU A 214 17.09 -3.23 -2.56
CA LEU A 214 18.31 -3.65 -3.25
C LEU A 214 18.87 -2.58 -4.18
N ASN A 215 18.06 -1.55 -4.52
CA ASN A 215 18.42 -0.56 -5.51
C ASN A 215 17.90 0.84 -5.15
N PRO A 216 18.78 1.83 -4.88
CA PRO A 216 18.39 3.18 -4.50
C PRO A 216 17.70 3.98 -5.61
N ALA A 217 17.77 3.53 -6.88
CA ALA A 217 17.04 4.17 -7.97
C ALA A 217 15.53 3.83 -7.93
N VAL A 218 15.13 2.83 -7.14
CA VAL A 218 13.74 2.36 -7.04
C VAL A 218 13.11 2.83 -5.73
N ARG A 219 11.93 3.45 -5.83
CA ARG A 219 11.07 3.74 -4.67
C ARG A 219 9.82 2.85 -4.75
N ALA A 220 9.38 2.34 -3.60
CA ALA A 220 8.19 1.49 -3.49
C ALA A 220 7.35 1.92 -2.29
N GLU A 221 6.19 2.52 -2.56
CA GLU A 221 5.32 3.08 -1.55
C GLU A 221 3.92 2.43 -1.63
N ALA A 222 3.38 2.02 -0.49
CA ALA A 222 2.05 1.43 -0.37
C ALA A 222 1.05 2.46 0.17
N TYR A 223 -0.18 2.46 -0.39
CA TYR A 223 -1.25 3.39 -0.02
C TYR A 223 -2.53 2.61 0.29
N ASP A 224 -3.09 2.81 1.47
CA ASP A 224 -4.39 2.21 1.82
C ASP A 224 -5.53 3.00 1.17
N VAL A 225 -6.18 2.39 0.18
CA VAL A 225 -7.29 3.03 -0.57
C VAL A 225 -8.51 3.38 0.28
N ALA A 226 -8.63 2.83 1.48
CA ALA A 226 -9.69 3.22 2.41
C ALA A 226 -9.51 4.64 2.93
N HIS A 227 -8.26 5.10 2.99
CA HIS A 227 -7.89 6.44 3.46
C HIS A 227 -7.54 7.41 2.34
N PHE A 228 -7.22 6.90 1.14
CA PHE A 228 -6.86 7.68 -0.03
C PHE A 228 -7.76 7.32 -1.23
N PRO A 229 -9.09 7.56 -1.13
CA PRO A 229 -10.03 7.24 -2.21
C PRO A 229 -9.75 8.02 -3.49
N GLU A 230 -9.11 9.18 -3.41
CA GLU A 230 -8.73 10.00 -4.57
C GLU A 230 -7.78 9.23 -5.50
N LEU A 231 -6.82 8.47 -4.95
CA LEU A 231 -5.91 7.63 -5.74
C LEU A 231 -6.65 6.46 -6.39
N ARG A 232 -7.59 5.84 -5.65
CA ARG A 232 -8.44 4.79 -6.20
C ARG A 232 -9.22 5.29 -7.41
N ASP A 233 -9.83 6.46 -7.27
CA ASP A 233 -10.70 7.04 -8.30
C ASP A 233 -9.86 7.54 -9.50
N HIS A 234 -8.70 8.14 -9.26
CA HIS A 234 -7.78 8.63 -10.29
C HIS A 234 -7.25 7.48 -11.17
N TYR A 235 -6.80 6.40 -10.58
CA TYR A 235 -6.26 5.24 -11.31
C TYR A 235 -7.32 4.21 -11.70
N GLY A 236 -8.60 4.45 -11.44
CA GLY A 236 -9.68 3.51 -11.70
C GLY A 236 -9.47 2.16 -10.99
N ALA A 237 -8.94 2.18 -9.77
CA ALA A 237 -8.58 0.98 -9.02
C ALA A 237 -9.80 0.23 -8.50
N MET A 238 -10.49 -0.47 -9.41
CA MET A 238 -11.67 -1.29 -9.10
C MET A 238 -11.32 -2.54 -8.29
N SER A 239 -10.06 -2.93 -8.25
CA SER A 239 -9.54 -4.05 -7.47
C SER A 239 -8.13 -3.74 -6.95
N VAL A 240 -7.76 -4.39 -5.83
CA VAL A 240 -6.42 -4.27 -5.24
C VAL A 240 -5.76 -5.64 -5.16
N PRO A 241 -4.43 -5.74 -5.26
CA PRO A 241 -3.49 -4.64 -5.44
C PRO A 241 -3.61 -4.00 -6.83
N CYS A 242 -3.57 -2.66 -6.87
CA CYS A 242 -3.37 -1.89 -8.08
C CYS A 242 -1.96 -1.29 -8.02
N ILE A 243 -1.19 -1.46 -9.07
CA ILE A 243 0.22 -1.10 -9.15
C ILE A 243 0.35 0.00 -10.18
N VAL A 244 0.95 1.12 -9.80
CA VAL A 244 1.28 2.20 -10.73
C VAL A 244 2.79 2.33 -10.77
N ILE A 245 3.37 2.14 -11.96
CA ILE A 245 4.79 2.25 -12.21
C ILE A 245 5.03 3.54 -12.98
N THR A 246 5.79 4.46 -12.39
CA THR A 246 6.18 5.72 -13.05
C THR A 246 7.67 5.67 -13.37
N ARG A 247 8.01 5.86 -14.65
CA ARG A 247 9.38 5.86 -15.14
C ARG A 247 9.98 7.27 -15.15
N ALA A 248 11.28 7.36 -15.33
CA ALA A 248 12.04 8.63 -15.32
C ALA A 248 11.54 9.67 -16.34
N ASP A 249 10.95 9.23 -17.45
CA ASP A 249 10.35 10.09 -18.47
C ASP A 249 8.92 10.56 -18.13
N GLY A 250 8.40 10.18 -16.96
CA GLY A 250 7.05 10.49 -16.50
C GLY A 250 5.98 9.55 -17.06
N THR A 251 6.34 8.55 -17.86
CA THR A 251 5.35 7.56 -18.35
C THR A 251 4.87 6.69 -17.20
N GLN A 252 3.56 6.46 -17.15
CA GLN A 252 2.90 5.64 -16.15
C GLN A 252 2.31 4.38 -16.78
N GLN A 253 2.44 3.27 -16.04
CA GLN A 253 1.81 1.99 -16.36
C GLN A 253 1.01 1.55 -15.15
N VAL A 254 -0.28 1.20 -15.38
CA VAL A 254 -1.18 0.71 -14.34
C VAL A 254 -1.43 -0.78 -14.55
N GLU A 255 -1.22 -1.55 -13.50
CA GLU A 255 -1.39 -3.01 -13.49
C GLU A 255 -2.22 -3.46 -12.29
N PHE A 256 -2.87 -4.60 -12.41
CA PHE A 256 -3.72 -5.15 -11.38
C PHE A 256 -3.31 -6.57 -10.98
N GLY A 257 -3.71 -6.94 -9.77
CA GLY A 257 -3.55 -8.28 -9.24
C GLY A 257 -2.15 -8.54 -8.70
N LYS A 258 -2.05 -9.66 -8.01
CA LYS A 258 -0.85 -10.10 -7.31
C LYS A 258 0.35 -10.25 -8.24
N LYS A 259 1.51 -9.76 -7.82
CA LYS A 259 2.79 -9.90 -8.52
C LYS A 259 3.86 -10.43 -7.57
N SER A 260 4.57 -11.46 -8.03
CA SER A 260 5.82 -11.93 -7.41
C SER A 260 7.00 -11.04 -7.82
N ILE A 261 8.17 -11.22 -7.20
CA ILE A 261 9.38 -10.46 -7.56
C ILE A 261 9.75 -10.65 -9.04
N PRO A 262 9.80 -11.88 -9.62
CA PRO A 262 10.07 -12.04 -11.04
C PRO A 262 9.07 -11.29 -11.92
N GLN A 263 7.77 -11.38 -11.63
CA GLN A 263 6.72 -10.67 -12.37
C GLN A 263 6.84 -9.15 -12.24
N MET A 264 7.22 -8.65 -11.07
CA MET A 264 7.45 -7.21 -10.87
C MET A 264 8.67 -6.73 -11.69
N LEU A 265 9.76 -7.53 -11.72
CA LEU A 265 10.94 -7.23 -12.53
C LEU A 265 10.61 -7.22 -14.03
N GLU A 266 9.77 -8.14 -14.51
CA GLU A 266 9.28 -8.14 -15.89
C GLU A 266 8.48 -6.85 -16.20
N LEU A 267 7.61 -6.41 -15.30
CA LEU A 267 6.82 -5.19 -15.48
C LEU A 267 7.67 -3.93 -15.57
N VAL A 268 8.76 -3.86 -14.82
CA VAL A 268 9.67 -2.70 -14.84
C VAL A 268 10.73 -2.80 -15.93
N GLY A 269 10.82 -3.94 -16.65
CA GLY A 269 11.73 -4.14 -17.76
C GLY A 269 13.16 -4.50 -17.35
N ALA A 270 13.29 -5.15 -16.19
CA ALA A 270 14.58 -5.59 -15.64
C ALA A 270 14.75 -7.13 -15.68
#